data_a10921e3989ec70fd5014b6a7d507ca5
#
_entry.id   a10921e3989ec70fd5014b6a7d507ca5
#
_cell.length_a   1.000
_cell.length_b   1.000
_cell.length_c   1.000
_cell.angle_alpha   90.00
_cell.angle_beta   90.00
_cell.angle_gamma   90.00
#
_symmetry.space_group_name_H-M   'P 1'
#
loop_
_entity.id
_entity.type
_entity.pdbx_description
1 polymer ?
#
loop_
_entity_poly.entity_id
_entity_poly.type
_entity_poly.pdbx_seq_one_letter_code
_entity_poly.pdbx_strand_id
1 'polypeptide(L)'
;MALRPKLEFYRLRLVTHDGEYRTFRDFAVDELYQRRPSGDTQIMNKLFDHFMGGLASDKAKDNSIKKQIKLIKTSSNIHLSNRPVADVKSNIIYGVINGGRFGRNGMMGDASSKSDDANAFGKDKTILRYYYFLLYLPLDHNEGCLILHSNSKEETIADIFKQYLSRIFKGGGYKRPAVDMFCPKAFLEDFKKKSVIKRLEFKETYLDEVFTTDGMGSIAGQYDVKISITPKGKNRYIQLSDKSRFNSLLSKLAFKRPKNTDPLGSFSTRQAVLNSPYEKSERTFDLDGDNLDIVPVVYLEGNIKKYNDDDTPDFNELNKFCQNLFQEQVLPELRPDLYMGKGDVKR
;
A
#
# COMPACT_ATOMS: atom_id res chain seq x y z
N MET A 1 3.60 10.69 18.70
CA MET A 1 4.22 10.65 17.33
C MET A 1 3.40 11.56 16.45
N ALA A 2 4.04 12.48 15.74
CA ALA A 2 3.32 13.33 14.80
C ALA A 2 2.71 12.44 13.69
N LEU A 3 1.44 12.66 13.37
CA LEU A 3 0.78 12.03 12.23
C LEU A 3 1.54 12.44 10.96
N ARG A 4 1.83 11.48 10.10
CA ARG A 4 2.45 11.72 8.79
C ARG A 4 1.58 11.14 7.70
N PRO A 5 0.55 11.89 7.29
CA PRO A 5 -0.37 11.43 6.28
C PRO A 5 0.34 11.23 4.94
N LYS A 6 -0.02 10.12 4.28
CA LYS A 6 0.61 9.68 3.04
C LYS A 6 -0.40 9.03 2.10
N LEU A 7 -0.05 8.95 0.81
CA LEU A 7 -0.74 8.16 -0.20
C LEU A 7 0.05 6.90 -0.51
N GLU A 8 -0.66 5.82 -0.64
CA GLU A 8 -0.17 4.52 -1.08
C GLU A 8 -0.91 4.14 -2.37
N PHE A 9 -0.19 3.54 -3.32
CA PHE A 9 -0.73 3.18 -4.63
C PHE A 9 -0.74 1.67 -4.77
N TYR A 10 -1.83 1.15 -5.33
CA TYR A 10 -1.99 -0.27 -5.57
C TYR A 10 -2.56 -0.49 -6.96
N ARG A 11 -2.00 -1.47 -7.68
CA ARG A 11 -2.57 -1.99 -8.92
C ARG A 11 -3.56 -3.10 -8.55
N LEU A 12 -4.76 -3.00 -9.10
CA LEU A 12 -5.82 -4.00 -8.96
C LEU A 12 -5.96 -4.71 -10.30
N ARG A 13 -5.74 -6.03 -10.35
CA ARG A 13 -5.87 -6.81 -11.57
C ARG A 13 -6.86 -7.95 -11.41
N LEU A 14 -7.88 -7.97 -12.28
CA LEU A 14 -8.82 -9.08 -12.36
C LEU A 14 -8.11 -10.35 -12.85
N VAL A 15 -8.44 -11.48 -12.25
CA VAL A 15 -7.88 -12.80 -12.59
C VAL A 15 -9.04 -13.77 -12.74
N THR A 16 -9.15 -14.42 -13.90
CA THR A 16 -10.19 -15.41 -14.19
C THR A 16 -9.73 -16.83 -13.85
N HIS A 17 -10.68 -17.76 -13.70
CA HIS A 17 -10.37 -19.16 -13.42
C HIS A 17 -9.77 -19.87 -14.64
N ASP A 18 -10.20 -19.48 -15.83
CA ASP A 18 -9.75 -20.02 -17.13
C ASP A 18 -8.45 -19.34 -17.64
N GLY A 19 -8.02 -18.26 -17.02
CA GLY A 19 -6.85 -17.49 -17.45
C GLY A 19 -7.14 -16.52 -18.61
N GLU A 20 -8.41 -16.39 -19.02
CA GLU A 20 -8.79 -15.47 -20.09
C GLU A 20 -8.71 -14.01 -19.63
N TYR A 21 -8.40 -13.12 -20.59
CA TYR A 21 -8.45 -11.69 -20.38
C TYR A 21 -9.90 -11.22 -20.32
N ARG A 22 -10.32 -10.68 -19.18
CA ARG A 22 -11.66 -10.10 -18.98
C ARG A 22 -11.57 -8.77 -18.26
N THR A 23 -12.33 -7.81 -18.76
CA THR A 23 -12.35 -6.43 -18.30
C THR A 23 -13.26 -6.25 -17.07
N PHE A 24 -13.24 -5.05 -16.45
CA PHE A 24 -14.20 -4.71 -15.39
C PHE A 24 -15.64 -4.65 -15.92
N ARG A 25 -15.83 -4.38 -17.22
CA ARG A 25 -17.13 -4.50 -17.88
C ARG A 25 -17.60 -5.95 -17.87
N ASP A 26 -16.74 -6.87 -18.29
CA ASP A 26 -17.07 -8.30 -18.33
C ASP A 26 -17.42 -8.81 -16.93
N PHE A 27 -16.61 -8.46 -15.92
CA PHE A 27 -16.94 -8.79 -14.53
C PHE A 27 -18.32 -8.26 -14.12
N ALA A 28 -18.64 -7.01 -14.43
CA ALA A 28 -19.95 -6.45 -14.08
C ALA A 28 -21.08 -7.18 -14.79
N VAL A 29 -20.91 -7.48 -16.09
CA VAL A 29 -21.93 -8.20 -16.88
C VAL A 29 -22.15 -9.62 -16.38
N ASP A 30 -21.05 -10.34 -16.14
CA ASP A 30 -21.08 -11.75 -15.76
C ASP A 30 -21.58 -11.97 -14.33
N GLU A 31 -21.17 -11.11 -13.39
CA GLU A 31 -21.39 -11.36 -11.96
C GLU A 31 -22.47 -10.48 -11.32
N LEU A 32 -22.78 -9.30 -11.91
CA LEU A 32 -23.65 -8.33 -11.26
C LEU A 32 -24.98 -8.11 -11.98
N TYR A 33 -25.10 -8.52 -13.24
CA TYR A 33 -26.31 -8.36 -14.02
C TYR A 33 -27.00 -9.68 -14.31
N GLN A 34 -28.33 -9.66 -14.24
CA GLN A 34 -29.19 -10.75 -14.73
C GLN A 34 -29.54 -10.59 -16.22
N ARG A 35 -29.50 -9.35 -16.73
CA ARG A 35 -29.77 -8.99 -18.13
C ARG A 35 -28.69 -8.02 -18.61
N ARG A 36 -28.31 -8.13 -19.88
CA ARG A 36 -27.26 -7.30 -20.47
C ARG A 36 -27.56 -5.80 -20.32
N PRO A 37 -26.65 -4.99 -19.75
CA PRO A 37 -26.85 -3.56 -19.58
C PRO A 37 -26.79 -2.81 -20.91
N SER A 38 -27.43 -1.63 -21.01
CA SER A 38 -27.53 -0.84 -22.23
C SER A 38 -26.35 0.12 -22.45
N GLY A 39 -25.48 0.33 -21.46
CA GLY A 39 -24.35 1.27 -21.61
C GLY A 39 -23.45 1.39 -20.39
N ASP A 40 -22.33 2.08 -20.59
CA ASP A 40 -21.24 2.23 -19.62
C ASP A 40 -21.66 2.90 -18.31
N THR A 41 -22.56 3.87 -18.39
CA THR A 41 -23.11 4.54 -17.20
C THR A 41 -23.80 3.56 -16.27
N GLN A 42 -24.59 2.65 -16.82
CA GLN A 42 -25.27 1.63 -16.01
C GLN A 42 -24.27 0.67 -15.38
N ILE A 43 -23.25 0.25 -16.14
CA ILE A 43 -22.21 -0.66 -15.68
C ILE A 43 -21.44 -0.02 -14.52
N MET A 44 -20.98 1.22 -14.68
CA MET A 44 -20.24 1.90 -13.63
C MET A 44 -21.08 2.15 -12.38
N ASN A 45 -22.34 2.53 -12.53
CA ASN A 45 -23.25 2.64 -11.39
C ASN A 45 -23.44 1.31 -10.67
N LYS A 46 -23.54 0.20 -11.41
CA LYS A 46 -23.67 -1.14 -10.81
C LYS A 46 -22.40 -1.56 -10.07
N LEU A 47 -21.22 -1.27 -10.62
CA LEU A 47 -19.94 -1.47 -9.92
C LEU A 47 -19.87 -0.63 -8.63
N PHE A 48 -20.35 0.62 -8.69
CA PHE A 48 -20.43 1.47 -7.52
C PHE A 48 -21.39 0.93 -6.46
N ASP A 49 -22.60 0.50 -6.86
CA ASP A 49 -23.56 -0.11 -5.94
C ASP A 49 -23.01 -1.39 -5.31
N HIS A 50 -22.29 -2.20 -6.10
CA HIS A 50 -21.63 -3.40 -5.62
C HIS A 50 -20.53 -3.08 -4.59
N PHE A 51 -19.73 -2.07 -4.88
CA PHE A 51 -18.74 -1.54 -3.96
C PHE A 51 -19.39 -1.04 -2.66
N MET A 52 -20.41 -0.22 -2.75
CA MET A 52 -21.11 0.33 -1.57
C MET A 52 -21.82 -0.75 -0.75
N GLY A 53 -22.49 -1.70 -1.41
CA GLY A 53 -23.13 -2.84 -0.77
C GLY A 53 -22.15 -3.74 -0.03
N GLY A 54 -20.96 -3.92 -0.60
CA GLY A 54 -19.88 -4.64 0.06
C GLY A 54 -19.41 -3.95 1.35
N LEU A 55 -19.27 -2.62 1.35
CA LEU A 55 -18.91 -1.84 2.56
C LEU A 55 -19.95 -1.93 3.68
N ALA A 56 -21.22 -2.13 3.32
CA ALA A 56 -22.30 -2.31 4.29
C ALA A 56 -22.39 -3.76 4.82
N SER A 57 -21.57 -4.69 4.32
CA SER A 57 -21.62 -6.12 4.64
C SER A 57 -20.40 -6.57 5.45
N ASP A 58 -20.40 -7.84 5.87
CA ASP A 58 -19.26 -8.47 6.55
C ASP A 58 -17.99 -8.60 5.68
N LYS A 59 -18.10 -8.38 4.36
CA LYS A 59 -16.93 -8.35 3.46
C LYS A 59 -15.93 -7.25 3.83
N ALA A 60 -16.40 -6.20 4.49
CA ALA A 60 -15.61 -5.05 4.95
C ALA A 60 -15.00 -5.22 6.35
N LYS A 61 -15.11 -6.43 6.93
CA LYS A 61 -14.56 -6.78 8.25
C LYS A 61 -13.67 -7.99 8.14
N ASP A 62 -12.57 -7.99 8.90
CA ASP A 62 -11.69 -9.15 9.03
C ASP A 62 -11.32 -9.42 10.47
N ASN A 63 -11.72 -10.61 10.94
CA ASN A 63 -11.50 -11.03 12.31
C ASN A 63 -10.07 -11.53 12.57
N SER A 64 -9.32 -11.91 11.52
CA SER A 64 -7.94 -12.39 11.68
C SER A 64 -6.98 -11.24 11.95
N ILE A 65 -7.09 -10.16 11.19
CA ILE A 65 -6.28 -8.94 11.38
C ILE A 65 -6.92 -7.91 12.31
N LYS A 66 -8.15 -8.22 12.81
CA LYS A 66 -8.92 -7.34 13.72
C LYS A 66 -9.11 -5.93 13.18
N LYS A 67 -9.47 -5.80 11.91
CA LYS A 67 -9.75 -4.52 11.23
C LYS A 67 -11.09 -4.53 10.53
N GLN A 68 -11.66 -3.34 10.37
CA GLN A 68 -12.86 -3.10 9.58
C GLN A 68 -12.80 -1.75 8.88
N ILE A 69 -13.55 -1.65 7.78
CA ILE A 69 -13.87 -0.41 7.09
C ILE A 69 -15.39 -0.27 7.00
N LYS A 70 -15.89 0.96 7.03
CA LYS A 70 -17.33 1.25 7.03
C LYS A 70 -17.61 2.56 6.31
N LEU A 71 -18.83 2.68 5.84
CA LEU A 71 -19.35 3.97 5.38
C LEU A 71 -19.48 4.95 6.54
N ILE A 72 -19.30 6.23 6.26
CA ILE A 72 -19.57 7.31 7.20
C ILE A 72 -21.09 7.33 7.48
N LYS A 73 -21.45 7.28 8.75
CA LYS A 73 -22.87 7.35 9.16
C LYS A 73 -23.40 8.76 8.98
N THR A 74 -24.69 8.87 8.69
CA THR A 74 -25.39 10.15 8.53
C THR A 74 -25.40 11.03 9.78
N SER A 75 -25.26 10.43 10.96
CA SER A 75 -25.10 11.14 12.24
C SER A 75 -23.73 11.72 12.49
N SER A 76 -22.73 11.39 11.65
CA SER A 76 -21.34 11.81 11.76
C SER A 76 -21.14 13.00 10.83
N ASN A 77 -21.23 14.22 11.32
CA ASN A 77 -21.37 15.40 10.46
C ASN A 77 -20.10 15.88 9.77
N ILE A 78 -18.92 15.57 10.29
CA ILE A 78 -17.67 16.24 9.87
C ILE A 78 -17.32 15.96 8.39
N HIS A 79 -17.49 14.72 7.91
CA HIS A 79 -17.09 14.34 6.55
C HIS A 79 -18.23 13.73 5.72
N LEU A 80 -19.48 14.07 6.04
CA LEU A 80 -20.64 13.50 5.35
C LEU A 80 -20.67 13.87 3.85
N SER A 81 -20.26 15.09 3.52
CA SER A 81 -20.13 15.56 2.14
C SER A 81 -19.06 14.85 1.31
N ASN A 82 -18.13 14.17 1.97
CA ASN A 82 -17.02 13.46 1.34
C ASN A 82 -17.28 11.95 1.20
N ARG A 83 -18.51 11.48 1.40
CA ARG A 83 -18.88 10.07 1.19
C ARG A 83 -18.56 9.62 -0.22
N PRO A 84 -18.31 8.30 -0.43
CA PRO A 84 -17.97 7.78 -1.73
C PRO A 84 -19.00 8.15 -2.81
N VAL A 85 -18.49 8.57 -3.95
CA VAL A 85 -19.24 8.89 -5.16
C VAL A 85 -18.57 8.25 -6.37
N ALA A 86 -19.32 8.03 -7.45
CA ALA A 86 -18.80 7.56 -8.72
C ALA A 86 -18.71 8.70 -9.72
N ASP A 87 -17.54 8.93 -10.30
CA ASP A 87 -17.35 9.65 -11.55
C ASP A 87 -17.44 8.65 -12.70
N VAL A 88 -18.62 8.55 -13.28
CA VAL A 88 -18.91 7.59 -14.34
C VAL A 88 -18.10 7.85 -15.60
N LYS A 89 -17.80 9.12 -15.91
CA LYS A 89 -17.05 9.49 -17.11
C LYS A 89 -15.60 9.05 -17.05
N SER A 90 -15.01 9.14 -15.86
CA SER A 90 -13.61 8.79 -15.63
C SER A 90 -13.43 7.37 -15.11
N ASN A 91 -14.51 6.60 -14.90
CA ASN A 91 -14.51 5.27 -14.29
C ASN A 91 -13.83 5.24 -12.91
N ILE A 92 -14.08 6.25 -12.09
CA ILE A 92 -13.46 6.42 -10.78
C ILE A 92 -14.54 6.41 -9.69
N ILE A 93 -14.26 5.68 -8.61
CA ILE A 93 -14.98 5.78 -7.34
C ILE A 93 -14.04 6.45 -6.35
N TYR A 94 -14.44 7.53 -5.72
CA TYR A 94 -13.62 8.21 -4.74
C TYR A 94 -14.43 8.74 -3.58
N GLY A 95 -13.78 8.98 -2.47
CA GLY A 95 -14.42 9.55 -1.28
C GLY A 95 -13.74 9.14 0.00
N VAL A 96 -14.45 9.33 1.12
CA VAL A 96 -13.95 9.05 2.46
C VAL A 96 -14.77 7.94 3.09
N ILE A 97 -14.06 7.04 3.74
CA ILE A 97 -14.62 5.95 4.54
C ILE A 97 -14.03 5.96 5.96
N ASN A 98 -14.73 5.32 6.87
CA ASN A 98 -14.22 5.05 8.21
C ASN A 98 -13.49 3.70 8.24
N GLY A 99 -12.42 3.63 9.01
CA GLY A 99 -11.72 2.39 9.25
C GLY A 99 -11.02 2.37 10.60
N GLY A 100 -10.71 1.18 11.08
CA GLY A 100 -10.01 1.05 12.35
C GLY A 100 -9.89 -0.39 12.85
N ARG A 101 -9.16 -0.51 13.95
CA ARG A 101 -8.93 -1.80 14.64
C ARG A 101 -9.96 -2.01 15.74
N PHE A 102 -10.32 -3.27 15.94
CA PHE A 102 -11.17 -3.74 17.03
C PHE A 102 -10.51 -4.92 17.76
N GLY A 103 -11.16 -5.48 18.76
CA GLY A 103 -10.68 -6.68 19.44
C GLY A 103 -9.74 -6.41 20.62
N ARG A 104 -9.65 -5.17 21.09
CA ARG A 104 -8.90 -4.80 22.29
C ARG A 104 -9.84 -4.19 23.30
N ASN A 105 -9.62 -4.51 24.58
CA ASN A 105 -10.18 -3.74 25.67
C ASN A 105 -9.31 -2.50 25.89
N GLY A 106 -9.91 -1.42 26.33
CA GLY A 106 -9.18 -0.19 26.62
C GLY A 106 -10.01 0.73 27.49
N MET A 107 -9.39 1.81 27.91
CA MET A 107 -10.02 2.90 28.62
C MET A 107 -9.81 4.18 27.83
N MET A 108 -10.82 5.02 27.76
CA MET A 108 -10.78 6.31 27.11
C MET A 108 -10.92 7.37 28.20
N GLY A 109 -9.85 8.09 28.46
CA GLY A 109 -9.80 9.19 29.41
C GLY A 109 -9.59 10.51 28.69
N ASP A 110 -9.89 11.61 29.38
CA ASP A 110 -9.60 12.94 28.91
C ASP A 110 -8.15 13.31 29.27
N ALA A 111 -7.31 13.57 28.26
CA ALA A 111 -5.92 13.92 28.46
C ALA A 111 -5.71 15.27 29.21
N SER A 112 -6.73 16.12 29.20
CA SER A 112 -6.73 17.41 29.92
C SER A 112 -7.25 17.31 31.36
N SER A 113 -7.95 16.21 31.67
CA SER A 113 -8.52 15.98 32.99
C SER A 113 -7.47 15.43 33.96
N LYS A 114 -7.48 15.96 35.19
CA LYS A 114 -6.72 15.40 36.30
C LYS A 114 -7.49 14.29 37.05
N SER A 115 -8.74 14.00 36.64
CA SER A 115 -9.56 12.94 37.21
C SER A 115 -9.26 11.61 36.50
N ASP A 116 -9.34 10.51 37.27
CA ASP A 116 -9.21 9.14 36.76
C ASP A 116 -10.48 8.66 36.01
N ASP A 117 -11.37 9.57 35.62
CA ASP A 117 -12.62 9.26 34.92
C ASP A 117 -12.33 8.76 33.49
N ALA A 118 -12.09 7.49 33.37
CA ALA A 118 -11.90 6.83 32.11
C ALA A 118 -13.05 5.89 31.80
N ASN A 119 -13.60 6.00 30.57
CA ASN A 119 -14.64 5.11 30.09
C ASN A 119 -14.03 3.84 29.50
N ALA A 120 -14.34 2.69 30.07
CA ALA A 120 -13.92 1.40 29.55
C ALA A 120 -14.65 1.09 28.22
N PHE A 121 -13.92 0.56 27.24
CA PHE A 121 -14.50 0.03 26.02
C PHE A 121 -14.10 -1.43 25.79
N GLY A 122 -15.05 -2.22 25.32
CA GLY A 122 -14.89 -3.65 25.11
C GLY A 122 -14.28 -4.00 23.76
N LYS A 123 -13.99 -5.29 23.56
CA LYS A 123 -13.37 -5.85 22.32
C LYS A 123 -14.21 -5.65 21.07
N ASP A 124 -15.49 -5.40 21.18
CA ASP A 124 -16.44 -5.12 20.10
C ASP A 124 -16.40 -3.66 19.62
N LYS A 125 -15.78 -2.78 20.37
CA LYS A 125 -15.60 -1.37 20.02
C LYS A 125 -14.42 -1.17 19.08
N THR A 126 -14.54 -0.15 18.22
CA THR A 126 -13.51 0.24 17.25
C THR A 126 -13.30 1.74 17.32
N ILE A 127 -12.05 2.16 17.43
CA ILE A 127 -11.68 3.56 17.20
C ILE A 127 -11.61 3.74 15.69
N LEU A 128 -12.56 4.48 15.14
CA LEU A 128 -12.65 4.76 13.71
C LEU A 128 -11.90 6.05 13.37
N ARG A 129 -11.16 6.01 12.26
CA ARG A 129 -10.50 7.14 11.62
C ARG A 129 -11.04 7.32 10.23
N TYR A 130 -10.80 8.47 9.63
CA TYR A 130 -11.21 8.79 8.27
C TYR A 130 -10.07 8.54 7.28
N TYR A 131 -10.41 7.91 6.15
CA TYR A 131 -9.46 7.56 5.09
C TYR A 131 -10.06 7.93 3.75
N TYR A 132 -9.34 8.73 2.98
CA TYR A 132 -9.67 9.01 1.59
C TYR A 132 -9.17 7.87 0.70
N PHE A 133 -9.93 7.59 -0.36
CA PHE A 133 -9.50 6.69 -1.42
C PHE A 133 -9.97 7.20 -2.79
N LEU A 134 -9.23 6.78 -3.84
CA LEU A 134 -9.60 6.89 -5.24
C LEU A 134 -9.39 5.52 -5.87
N LEU A 135 -10.45 4.94 -6.42
CA LEU A 135 -10.45 3.62 -7.06
C LEU A 135 -10.83 3.78 -8.53
N TYR A 136 -9.90 3.50 -9.43
CA TYR A 136 -10.10 3.51 -10.87
C TYR A 136 -10.42 2.11 -11.37
N LEU A 137 -11.54 1.96 -12.09
CA LEU A 137 -12.07 0.70 -12.63
C LEU A 137 -12.37 0.86 -14.13
N PRO A 138 -11.36 0.77 -15.02
CA PRO A 138 -11.57 0.95 -16.46
C PRO A 138 -12.48 -0.13 -17.02
N LEU A 139 -13.56 0.25 -17.67
CA LEU A 139 -14.53 -0.72 -18.21
C LEU A 139 -13.99 -1.54 -19.37
N ASP A 140 -12.98 -1.05 -20.05
CA ASP A 140 -12.34 -1.65 -21.23
C ASP A 140 -11.00 -2.35 -20.91
N HIS A 141 -10.64 -2.48 -19.63
CA HIS A 141 -9.38 -3.09 -19.20
C HIS A 141 -9.57 -3.93 -17.94
N ASN A 142 -8.63 -4.85 -17.67
CA ASN A 142 -8.64 -5.70 -16.48
C ASN A 142 -7.77 -5.18 -15.32
N GLU A 143 -7.02 -4.11 -15.55
CA GLU A 143 -6.18 -3.49 -14.52
C GLU A 143 -6.73 -2.13 -14.12
N GLY A 144 -6.97 -1.96 -12.84
CA GLY A 144 -7.36 -0.73 -12.18
C GLY A 144 -6.31 -0.24 -11.20
N CYS A 145 -6.61 0.84 -10.50
CA CYS A 145 -5.72 1.42 -9.51
C CYS A 145 -6.48 1.87 -8.27
N LEU A 146 -5.88 1.63 -7.11
CA LEU A 146 -6.31 2.21 -5.84
C LEU A 146 -5.24 3.19 -5.35
N ILE A 147 -5.63 4.44 -5.11
CA ILE A 147 -4.86 5.42 -4.32
C ILE A 147 -5.53 5.47 -2.95
N LEU A 148 -4.77 5.22 -1.90
CA LEU A 148 -5.29 5.16 -0.54
C LEU A 148 -4.52 6.09 0.38
N HIS A 149 -5.25 6.95 1.09
CA HIS A 149 -4.71 7.77 2.15
C HIS A 149 -4.52 6.94 3.43
N SER A 150 -3.41 7.15 4.10
CA SER A 150 -3.10 6.59 5.43
C SER A 150 -2.62 7.72 6.34
N ASN A 151 -3.09 7.76 7.60
CA ASN A 151 -2.72 8.80 8.55
C ASN A 151 -1.28 8.65 9.06
N SER A 152 -0.83 7.41 9.21
CA SER A 152 0.55 7.07 9.60
C SER A 152 0.89 5.63 9.17
N LYS A 153 2.11 5.18 9.46
CA LYS A 153 2.51 3.79 9.23
C LYS A 153 1.67 2.80 10.04
N GLU A 154 1.25 3.18 11.23
CA GLU A 154 0.49 2.33 12.16
C GLU A 154 -1.03 2.45 11.94
N GLU A 155 -1.49 3.63 11.52
CA GLU A 155 -2.88 3.94 11.22
C GLU A 155 -3.16 3.83 9.72
N THR A 156 -3.05 2.62 9.18
CA THR A 156 -3.40 2.29 7.79
C THR A 156 -4.51 1.26 7.76
N ILE A 157 -5.36 1.37 6.73
CA ILE A 157 -6.40 0.40 6.39
C ILE A 157 -6.06 -0.38 5.10
N ALA A 158 -4.84 -0.25 4.60
CA ALA A 158 -4.45 -0.82 3.31
C ALA A 158 -4.68 -2.33 3.24
N ASP A 159 -4.36 -3.06 4.30
CA ASP A 159 -4.55 -4.51 4.40
C ASP A 159 -6.03 -4.92 4.33
N ILE A 160 -6.89 -4.30 5.15
CA ILE A 160 -8.32 -4.60 5.11
C ILE A 160 -8.99 -4.12 3.82
N PHE A 161 -8.54 -2.98 3.25
CA PHE A 161 -9.08 -2.48 1.99
C PHE A 161 -8.74 -3.41 0.82
N LYS A 162 -7.50 -3.89 0.74
CA LYS A 162 -7.08 -4.89 -0.25
C LYS A 162 -7.89 -6.19 -0.13
N GLN A 163 -8.06 -6.69 1.09
CA GLN A 163 -8.90 -7.87 1.33
C GLN A 163 -10.36 -7.63 0.94
N TYR A 164 -10.88 -6.45 1.22
CA TYR A 164 -12.21 -6.05 0.84
C TYR A 164 -12.37 -6.08 -0.69
N LEU A 165 -11.47 -5.44 -1.45
CA LEU A 165 -11.48 -5.51 -2.91
C LEU A 165 -11.38 -6.95 -3.40
N SER A 166 -10.50 -7.75 -2.79
CA SER A 166 -10.37 -9.17 -3.12
C SER A 166 -11.65 -9.98 -2.90
N ARG A 167 -12.50 -9.58 -1.96
CA ARG A 167 -13.77 -10.25 -1.67
C ARG A 167 -14.89 -9.81 -2.60
N ILE A 168 -14.95 -8.53 -2.96
CA ILE A 168 -16.03 -8.02 -3.82
C ILE A 168 -15.81 -8.35 -5.29
N PHE A 169 -14.56 -8.44 -5.76
CA PHE A 169 -14.24 -8.80 -7.13
C PHE A 169 -13.99 -10.31 -7.34
N LYS A 170 -14.30 -11.14 -6.35
CA LYS A 170 -14.35 -12.58 -6.51
C LYS A 170 -15.75 -13.00 -6.92
N GLY A 171 -15.90 -13.77 -7.99
CA GLY A 171 -17.17 -14.28 -8.50
C GLY A 171 -17.05 -15.72 -9.00
N GLY A 172 -18.08 -16.22 -9.67
CA GLY A 172 -18.10 -17.58 -10.23
C GLY A 172 -17.00 -17.80 -11.27
N GLY A 173 -16.81 -16.83 -12.18
CA GLY A 173 -15.77 -16.86 -13.21
C GLY A 173 -14.44 -16.25 -12.80
N TYR A 174 -14.36 -15.61 -11.62
CA TYR A 174 -13.23 -14.79 -11.22
C TYR A 174 -12.59 -15.25 -9.90
N LYS A 175 -11.28 -15.39 -9.90
CA LYS A 175 -10.47 -15.59 -8.69
C LYS A 175 -10.42 -14.29 -7.86
N ARG A 176 -9.80 -14.36 -6.70
CA ARG A 176 -9.44 -13.14 -5.96
C ARG A 176 -8.48 -12.31 -6.83
N PRO A 177 -8.78 -11.03 -7.08
CA PRO A 177 -7.88 -10.17 -7.85
C PRO A 177 -6.53 -10.03 -7.14
N ALA A 178 -5.49 -9.83 -7.93
CA ALA A 178 -4.20 -9.39 -7.43
C ALA A 178 -4.30 -7.90 -7.06
N VAL A 179 -3.84 -7.56 -5.85
CA VAL A 179 -3.77 -6.16 -5.36
C VAL A 179 -2.37 -5.92 -4.85
N ASP A 180 -1.51 -5.48 -5.76
CA ASP A 180 -0.09 -5.32 -5.52
C ASP A 180 0.28 -3.84 -5.34
N MET A 181 1.32 -3.57 -4.55
CA MET A 181 1.84 -2.22 -4.46
C MET A 181 2.33 -1.77 -5.84
N PHE A 182 2.02 -0.53 -6.17
CA PHE A 182 2.37 0.09 -7.44
C PHE A 182 3.07 1.42 -7.20
N CYS A 183 4.12 1.67 -7.95
CA CYS A 183 4.80 2.96 -7.95
C CYS A 183 4.90 3.51 -9.37
N PRO A 184 4.31 4.66 -9.64
CA PRO A 184 4.53 5.34 -10.91
C PRO A 184 6.02 5.62 -11.15
N LYS A 185 6.52 5.33 -12.35
CA LYS A 185 7.96 5.47 -12.71
C LYS A 185 8.48 6.88 -12.47
N ALA A 186 7.66 7.89 -12.74
CA ALA A 186 8.03 9.29 -12.50
C ALA A 186 8.37 9.55 -11.03
N PHE A 187 7.61 8.98 -10.09
CA PHE A 187 7.92 9.05 -8.66
C PHE A 187 9.17 8.29 -8.30
N LEU A 188 9.33 7.10 -8.87
CA LEU A 188 10.50 6.28 -8.62
C LEU A 188 11.78 6.98 -9.08
N GLU A 189 11.76 7.61 -10.25
CA GLU A 189 12.91 8.36 -10.77
C GLU A 189 13.22 9.60 -9.95
N ASP A 190 12.20 10.38 -9.60
CA ASP A 190 12.36 11.58 -8.75
C ASP A 190 12.89 11.19 -7.37
N PHE A 191 12.37 10.11 -6.80
CA PHE A 191 12.84 9.56 -5.54
C PHE A 191 14.29 9.06 -5.64
N LYS A 192 14.65 8.32 -6.69
CA LYS A 192 16.03 7.86 -6.94
C LYS A 192 17.02 9.03 -7.09
N LYS A 193 16.60 10.11 -7.74
CA LYS A 193 17.44 11.31 -7.92
C LYS A 193 17.64 12.10 -6.63
N LYS A 194 16.63 12.13 -5.75
CA LYS A 194 16.61 13.01 -4.56
C LYS A 194 16.95 12.29 -3.25
N SER A 195 16.91 10.96 -3.22
CA SER A 195 17.13 10.19 -2.01
C SER A 195 18.57 9.68 -1.91
N VAL A 196 19.05 9.63 -0.69
CA VAL A 196 20.38 9.11 -0.36
C VAL A 196 20.25 7.90 0.56
N ILE A 197 21.01 6.86 0.27
CA ILE A 197 21.02 5.67 1.12
C ILE A 197 21.87 5.97 2.36
N LYS A 198 21.23 5.95 3.50
CA LYS A 198 21.87 6.17 4.80
C LYS A 198 22.45 4.89 5.37
N ARG A 199 21.79 3.76 5.13
CA ARG A 199 22.17 2.44 5.67
C ARG A 199 21.63 1.32 4.79
N LEU A 200 22.41 0.26 4.62
CA LEU A 200 21.97 -1.02 4.07
C LEU A 200 21.85 -2.03 5.20
N GLU A 201 20.78 -2.79 5.22
CA GLU A 201 20.54 -3.86 6.19
C GLU A 201 20.29 -5.18 5.46
N PHE A 202 21.01 -6.20 5.88
CA PHE A 202 20.89 -7.57 5.40
C PHE A 202 20.58 -8.46 6.59
N LYS A 203 19.57 -9.30 6.46
CA LYS A 203 19.19 -10.26 7.51
C LYS A 203 19.09 -11.64 6.91
N GLU A 204 19.54 -12.62 7.67
CA GLU A 204 19.35 -14.03 7.37
C GLU A 204 19.23 -14.81 8.68
N THR A 205 18.36 -15.82 8.64
CA THR A 205 18.23 -16.75 9.74
C THR A 205 19.03 -18.00 9.41
N TYR A 206 20.02 -18.33 10.22
CA TYR A 206 20.82 -19.54 10.10
C TYR A 206 20.32 -20.59 11.07
N LEU A 207 20.18 -21.80 10.56
CA LEU A 207 20.10 -23.01 11.37
C LEU A 207 21.53 -23.57 11.46
N ASP A 208 22.14 -23.50 12.63
CA ASP A 208 23.45 -24.09 12.85
C ASP A 208 23.32 -25.29 13.79
N GLU A 209 23.83 -26.42 13.35
CA GLU A 209 23.99 -27.59 14.19
C GLU A 209 25.33 -27.42 14.91
N VAL A 210 25.32 -26.93 16.14
CA VAL A 210 26.49 -26.91 16.98
C VAL A 210 26.74 -28.33 17.48
N PHE A 211 27.71 -29.00 16.88
CA PHE A 211 28.21 -30.26 17.41
C PHE A 211 28.99 -29.99 18.71
N THR A 212 28.38 -30.34 19.81
CA THR A 212 29.13 -30.38 21.08
C THR A 212 30.06 -31.60 21.07
N THR A 213 31.33 -31.36 21.29
CA THR A 213 32.41 -32.37 21.31
C THR A 213 32.23 -33.43 22.40
N ASP A 214 31.27 -33.31 23.28
CA ASP A 214 31.10 -34.17 24.47
C ASP A 214 29.97 -35.19 24.38
N GLY A 215 29.49 -35.52 23.18
CA GLY A 215 28.52 -36.63 23.01
C GLY A 215 27.11 -36.42 23.57
N MET A 216 26.78 -35.24 24.04
CA MET A 216 25.45 -34.85 24.46
C MET A 216 24.78 -34.04 23.33
N GLY A 217 24.06 -34.71 22.48
CA GLY A 217 23.05 -34.18 21.56
C GLY A 217 23.35 -32.87 20.82
N SER A 218 23.05 -32.81 19.53
CA SER A 218 23.09 -31.57 18.76
C SER A 218 22.08 -30.57 19.33
N ILE A 219 22.55 -29.42 19.78
CA ILE A 219 21.66 -28.27 20.04
C ILE A 219 21.54 -27.54 18.71
N ALA A 220 20.41 -27.75 18.00
CA ALA A 220 20.05 -26.93 16.85
C ALA A 220 19.73 -25.52 17.36
N GLY A 221 20.59 -24.55 17.07
CA GLY A 221 20.36 -23.14 17.35
C GLY A 221 19.85 -22.43 16.11
N GLN A 222 18.81 -21.64 16.27
CA GLN A 222 18.37 -20.71 15.25
C GLN A 222 18.94 -19.33 15.56
N TYR A 223 19.74 -18.79 14.64
CA TYR A 223 20.40 -17.50 14.82
C TYR A 223 19.97 -16.52 13.73
N ASP A 224 19.56 -15.33 14.13
CA ASP A 224 19.34 -14.21 13.23
C ASP A 224 20.63 -13.40 13.07
N VAL A 225 21.21 -13.42 11.87
CA VAL A 225 22.37 -12.60 11.54
C VAL A 225 21.89 -11.33 10.86
N LYS A 226 22.20 -10.17 11.46
CA LYS A 226 21.93 -8.86 10.89
C LYS A 226 23.24 -8.15 10.58
N ILE A 227 23.44 -7.79 9.31
CA ILE A 227 24.55 -6.96 8.85
C ILE A 227 24.03 -5.57 8.54
N SER A 228 24.61 -4.54 9.13
CA SER A 228 24.28 -3.15 8.88
C SER A 228 25.50 -2.41 8.34
N ILE A 229 25.38 -1.84 7.14
CA ILE A 229 26.43 -1.06 6.49
C ILE A 229 26.02 0.41 6.53
N THR A 230 26.72 1.20 7.33
CA THR A 230 26.48 2.64 7.48
C THR A 230 27.75 3.42 7.10
N PRO A 231 27.69 4.40 6.21
CA PRO A 231 28.83 5.26 5.90
C PRO A 231 29.31 6.01 7.14
N LYS A 232 30.61 6.01 7.40
CA LYS A 232 31.20 6.73 8.53
C LYS A 232 31.51 8.17 8.13
N GLY A 233 30.95 9.14 8.83
CA GLY A 233 31.22 10.58 8.67
C GLY A 233 29.94 11.40 8.43
N LYS A 234 30.02 12.72 8.79
CA LYS A 234 28.91 13.66 8.52
C LYS A 234 28.72 13.80 7.00
N ASN A 235 27.47 13.70 6.52
CA ASN A 235 27.08 13.87 5.12
C ASN A 235 27.68 12.84 4.13
N ARG A 236 28.08 11.66 4.57
CA ARG A 236 28.44 10.56 3.66
C ARG A 236 27.25 9.63 3.44
N TYR A 237 27.00 9.34 2.18
CA TYR A 237 25.88 8.53 1.72
C TYR A 237 26.38 7.41 0.82
N ILE A 238 25.62 6.34 0.75
CA ILE A 238 25.86 5.24 -0.17
C ILE A 238 25.14 5.58 -1.49
N GLN A 239 25.87 5.52 -2.61
CA GLN A 239 25.25 5.65 -3.92
C GLN A 239 24.80 4.28 -4.42
N LEU A 240 23.63 4.24 -5.07
CA LEU A 240 23.09 3.01 -5.65
C LEU A 240 24.03 2.37 -6.70
N SER A 241 24.86 3.19 -7.34
CA SER A 241 25.91 2.74 -8.29
C SER A 241 27.03 1.92 -7.65
N ASP A 242 27.15 1.93 -6.32
CA ASP A 242 28.24 1.25 -5.62
C ASP A 242 27.98 -0.25 -5.35
N LYS A 243 27.00 -0.87 -6.03
CA LYS A 243 26.62 -2.28 -5.86
C LYS A 243 27.83 -3.24 -5.93
N SER A 244 28.74 -3.03 -6.87
CA SER A 244 29.94 -3.85 -7.00
C SER A 244 30.90 -3.73 -5.81
N ARG A 245 30.98 -2.54 -5.19
CA ARG A 245 31.77 -2.31 -3.97
C ARG A 245 31.15 -3.00 -2.77
N PHE A 246 29.81 -3.04 -2.68
CA PHE A 246 29.12 -3.74 -1.59
C PHE A 246 29.26 -5.24 -1.70
N ASN A 247 29.17 -5.81 -2.90
CA ASN A 247 29.46 -7.23 -3.12
C ASN A 247 30.90 -7.59 -2.69
N SER A 248 31.87 -6.74 -3.03
CA SER A 248 33.25 -6.92 -2.61
C SER A 248 33.45 -6.78 -1.09
N LEU A 249 32.70 -5.88 -0.43
CA LEU A 249 32.79 -5.68 1.02
C LEU A 249 32.13 -6.84 1.77
N LEU A 250 30.99 -7.33 1.31
CA LEU A 250 30.31 -8.48 1.90
C LEU A 250 31.09 -9.78 1.69
N SER A 251 31.78 -9.95 0.55
CA SER A 251 32.63 -11.09 0.31
C SER A 251 33.87 -11.11 1.23
N LYS A 252 34.32 -9.92 1.67
CA LYS A 252 35.43 -9.79 2.64
C LYS A 252 35.00 -10.00 4.10
N LEU A 253 33.73 -9.80 4.41
CA LEU A 253 33.14 -10.13 5.72
C LEU A 253 32.92 -11.65 5.77
N ALA A 254 34.03 -12.39 5.79
CA ALA A 254 34.17 -13.81 5.61
C ALA A 254 33.26 -14.68 6.49
N PHE A 255 32.03 -14.88 6.06
CA PHE A 255 31.32 -16.09 6.40
C PHE A 255 31.73 -17.15 5.38
N LYS A 256 32.18 -18.33 5.81
CA LYS A 256 32.54 -19.47 4.93
C LYS A 256 31.35 -19.84 4.09
N ARG A 257 31.34 -19.43 2.82
CA ARG A 257 30.26 -19.73 1.85
C ARG A 257 30.82 -20.50 0.67
N PRO A 258 30.00 -21.35 0.02
CA PRO A 258 30.41 -22.02 -1.21
C PRO A 258 30.84 -20.98 -2.26
N LYS A 259 31.90 -21.30 -3.01
CA LYS A 259 32.65 -20.38 -3.88
C LYS A 259 31.90 -19.71 -5.03
N ASN A 260 30.62 -20.00 -5.27
CA ASN A 260 29.88 -19.57 -6.46
C ASN A 260 28.56 -18.85 -6.19
N THR A 261 28.31 -18.30 -5.01
CA THR A 261 27.05 -17.59 -4.73
C THR A 261 27.27 -16.09 -4.64
N ASP A 262 26.37 -15.33 -5.29
CA ASP A 262 26.25 -13.88 -5.10
C ASP A 262 26.08 -13.59 -3.59
N PRO A 263 27.01 -12.89 -2.94
CA PRO A 263 26.93 -12.63 -1.50
C PRO A 263 25.66 -11.85 -1.12
N LEU A 264 25.14 -11.04 -2.01
CA LEU A 264 23.89 -10.30 -1.78
C LEU A 264 22.65 -11.20 -1.98
N GLY A 265 22.72 -12.13 -2.94
CA GLY A 265 21.62 -13.06 -3.23
C GLY A 265 21.30 -14.04 -2.12
N SER A 266 22.24 -14.25 -1.18
CA SER A 266 22.11 -15.24 -0.11
C SER A 266 21.37 -14.74 1.13
N PHE A 267 21.05 -13.44 1.24
CA PHE A 267 20.26 -12.93 2.36
C PHE A 267 18.78 -13.00 2.08
N SER A 268 18.01 -13.59 3.00
CA SER A 268 16.55 -13.70 2.91
C SER A 268 15.85 -12.35 2.96
N THR A 269 16.45 -11.39 3.68
CA THR A 269 15.93 -10.02 3.74
C THR A 269 17.07 -9.05 3.42
N ARG A 270 16.81 -8.19 2.44
CA ARG A 270 17.73 -7.15 1.99
C ARG A 270 16.99 -5.82 2.03
N GLN A 271 17.49 -4.85 2.76
CA GLN A 271 16.82 -3.57 2.97
C GLN A 271 17.78 -2.40 2.82
N ALA A 272 17.30 -1.32 2.19
CA ALA A 272 17.95 -0.02 2.20
C ALA A 272 17.16 0.93 3.08
N VAL A 273 17.86 1.63 3.96
CA VAL A 273 17.30 2.74 4.72
C VAL A 273 17.69 4.02 4.01
N LEU A 274 16.70 4.69 3.44
CA LEU A 274 16.89 5.91 2.69
C LEU A 274 16.48 7.12 3.52
N ASN A 275 17.15 8.24 3.29
CA ASN A 275 16.79 9.54 3.81
C ASN A 275 16.43 10.44 2.61
N SER A 276 15.20 10.94 2.59
CA SER A 276 14.80 11.95 1.63
C SER A 276 15.28 13.32 2.14
N PRO A 277 15.87 14.18 1.29
CA PRO A 277 16.26 15.54 1.69
C PRO A 277 15.07 16.40 2.07
N TYR A 278 13.86 16.03 1.65
CA TYR A 278 12.60 16.69 1.97
C TYR A 278 11.92 16.16 3.22
N GLU A 279 12.37 15.01 3.74
CA GLU A 279 11.76 14.34 4.87
C GLU A 279 12.81 14.11 5.97
N LYS A 280 12.53 14.58 7.16
CA LYS A 280 13.37 14.34 8.34
C LYS A 280 13.32 12.86 8.83
N SER A 281 12.70 11.96 8.06
CA SER A 281 12.51 10.56 8.45
C SER A 281 13.27 9.58 7.58
N GLU A 282 13.79 8.56 8.24
CA GLU A 282 14.37 7.39 7.60
C GLU A 282 13.26 6.44 7.14
N ARG A 283 13.44 5.84 5.97
CA ARG A 283 12.57 4.78 5.46
C ARG A 283 13.36 3.56 5.10
N THR A 284 12.78 2.43 5.41
CA THR A 284 13.33 1.13 5.07
C THR A 284 12.58 0.59 3.85
N PHE A 285 13.32 0.17 2.84
CA PHE A 285 12.82 -0.44 1.61
C PHE A 285 13.46 -1.79 1.42
N ASP A 286 12.70 -2.73 0.92
CA ASP A 286 13.24 -4.02 0.52
C ASP A 286 14.02 -3.87 -0.80
N LEU A 287 15.17 -4.55 -0.86
CA LEU A 287 16.00 -4.64 -2.04
C LEU A 287 15.72 -5.98 -2.69
N ASP A 288 14.92 -5.99 -3.75
CA ASP A 288 14.61 -7.23 -4.45
C ASP A 288 15.46 -7.36 -5.72
N GLY A 289 16.13 -8.50 -5.86
CA GLY A 289 16.90 -8.89 -7.03
C GLY A 289 17.92 -7.85 -7.52
N ASP A 290 17.99 -7.70 -8.83
CA ASP A 290 18.82 -6.70 -9.51
C ASP A 290 18.16 -5.32 -9.60
N ASN A 291 16.87 -5.24 -9.36
CA ASN A 291 16.08 -4.01 -9.34
C ASN A 291 15.77 -3.63 -7.89
N LEU A 292 16.09 -2.38 -7.57
CA LEU A 292 15.63 -1.75 -6.34
C LEU A 292 14.16 -1.38 -6.54
N ASP A 293 13.24 -2.28 -6.26
CA ASP A 293 11.82 -1.97 -6.24
C ASP A 293 11.50 -1.17 -4.98
N ILE A 294 11.86 0.10 -5.05
CA ILE A 294 11.47 1.09 -4.06
C ILE A 294 10.02 1.45 -4.37
N VAL A 295 9.12 1.14 -3.46
CA VAL A 295 7.74 1.62 -3.55
C VAL A 295 7.67 2.97 -2.84
N PRO A 296 7.69 4.09 -3.55
CA PRO A 296 7.58 5.40 -2.92
C PRO A 296 6.17 5.59 -2.42
N VAL A 297 6.09 6.24 -1.31
CA VAL A 297 4.87 6.72 -0.70
C VAL A 297 4.88 8.23 -0.86
N VAL A 298 3.80 8.82 -1.34
CA VAL A 298 3.67 10.27 -1.45
C VAL A 298 3.22 10.82 -0.11
N TYR A 299 4.07 11.60 0.54
CA TYR A 299 3.67 12.31 1.75
C TYR A 299 2.83 13.52 1.41
N LEU A 300 1.82 13.76 2.23
CA LEU A 300 0.93 14.90 2.06
C LEU A 300 1.51 16.18 2.63
N GLU A 301 2.48 16.07 3.56
CA GLU A 301 3.20 17.24 4.09
C GLU A 301 3.85 18.05 2.95
N GLY A 302 3.51 19.31 2.86
CA GLY A 302 3.94 20.21 1.78
C GLY A 302 3.09 20.17 0.50
N ASN A 303 2.28 19.12 0.30
CA ASN A 303 1.36 19.00 -0.83
C ASN A 303 -0.06 19.42 -0.46
N ILE A 304 -0.47 19.21 0.78
CA ILE A 304 -1.75 19.64 1.34
C ILE A 304 -1.48 20.71 2.39
N LYS A 305 -2.20 21.81 2.32
CA LYS A 305 -2.02 22.97 3.20
C LYS A 305 -3.07 23.04 4.29
N LYS A 306 -4.25 22.49 4.04
CA LYS A 306 -5.38 22.55 4.96
C LYS A 306 -5.59 21.21 5.65
N TYR A 307 -5.79 21.28 6.96
CA TYR A 307 -6.13 20.16 7.81
C TYR A 307 -7.41 20.47 8.58
N ASN A 308 -8.19 19.45 8.86
CA ASN A 308 -9.40 19.54 9.67
C ASN A 308 -9.05 19.50 11.15
N ASP A 309 -10.00 19.84 12.02
CA ASP A 309 -9.83 19.85 13.48
C ASP A 309 -9.47 18.47 14.07
N ASP A 310 -9.72 17.39 13.33
CA ASP A 310 -9.36 16.01 13.69
C ASP A 310 -7.99 15.57 13.13
N ASP A 311 -7.15 16.53 12.75
CA ASP A 311 -5.82 16.33 12.14
C ASP A 311 -5.83 15.57 10.80
N THR A 312 -7.00 15.32 10.20
CA THR A 312 -7.08 14.77 8.85
C THR A 312 -6.85 15.86 7.80
N PRO A 313 -6.27 15.54 6.63
CA PRO A 313 -6.17 16.51 5.55
C PRO A 313 -7.55 16.95 5.08
N ASP A 314 -7.68 18.20 4.60
CA ASP A 314 -8.89 18.64 3.91
C ASP A 314 -9.15 17.73 2.72
N PHE A 315 -10.25 16.97 2.76
CA PHE A 315 -10.53 15.95 1.77
C PHE A 315 -10.91 16.50 0.39
N ASN A 316 -11.33 17.75 0.29
CA ASN A 316 -11.56 18.39 -1.00
C ASN A 316 -10.22 18.78 -1.67
N GLU A 317 -9.29 19.31 -0.90
CA GLU A 317 -7.93 19.59 -1.38
C GLU A 317 -7.22 18.28 -1.75
N LEU A 318 -7.33 17.26 -0.89
CA LEU A 318 -6.75 15.93 -1.13
C LEU A 318 -7.33 15.26 -2.37
N ASN A 319 -8.65 15.35 -2.59
CA ASN A 319 -9.30 14.80 -3.78
C ASN A 319 -8.75 15.45 -5.06
N LYS A 320 -8.64 16.78 -5.10
CA LYS A 320 -8.05 17.49 -6.25
C LYS A 320 -6.61 17.05 -6.50
N PHE A 321 -5.83 16.97 -5.45
CA PHE A 321 -4.44 16.51 -5.53
C PHE A 321 -4.36 15.08 -6.07
N CYS A 322 -5.16 14.16 -5.54
CA CYS A 322 -5.18 12.75 -5.99
C CYS A 322 -5.66 12.59 -7.43
N GLN A 323 -6.66 13.37 -7.86
CA GLN A 323 -7.14 13.34 -9.24
C GLN A 323 -6.07 13.85 -10.22
N ASN A 324 -5.41 14.96 -9.92
CA ASN A 324 -4.30 15.47 -10.75
C ASN A 324 -3.16 14.45 -10.83
N LEU A 325 -2.77 13.91 -9.67
CA LEU A 325 -1.72 12.91 -9.58
C LEU A 325 -2.06 11.64 -10.38
N PHE A 326 -3.31 11.20 -10.31
CA PHE A 326 -3.81 10.06 -11.08
C PHE A 326 -3.72 10.35 -12.59
N GLN A 327 -4.25 11.48 -13.03
CA GLN A 327 -4.29 11.83 -14.47
C GLN A 327 -2.89 12.04 -15.07
N GLU A 328 -2.01 12.71 -14.34
CA GLU A 328 -0.70 13.11 -14.87
C GLU A 328 0.36 12.00 -14.78
N GLN A 329 0.27 11.14 -13.78
CA GLN A 329 1.38 10.23 -13.46
C GLN A 329 0.99 8.75 -13.41
N VAL A 330 -0.22 8.43 -12.92
CA VAL A 330 -0.66 7.05 -12.75
C VAL A 330 -1.31 6.52 -14.03
N LEU A 331 -2.27 7.26 -14.57
CA LEU A 331 -3.05 6.84 -15.75
C LEU A 331 -2.18 6.61 -16.99
N PRO A 332 -1.20 7.47 -17.34
CA PRO A 332 -0.34 7.23 -18.50
C PRO A 332 0.48 5.94 -18.42
N GLU A 333 0.81 5.51 -17.22
CA GLU A 333 1.55 4.28 -17.00
C GLU A 333 0.66 3.03 -17.00
N LEU A 334 -0.55 3.14 -16.42
CA LEU A 334 -1.51 2.04 -16.42
C LEU A 334 -2.16 1.82 -17.79
N ARG A 335 -2.38 2.91 -18.52
CA ARG A 335 -3.09 2.93 -19.80
C ARG A 335 -2.29 3.68 -20.86
N PRO A 336 -1.08 3.18 -21.24
CA PRO A 336 -0.29 3.78 -22.29
C PRO A 336 -1.03 3.80 -23.63
N ASP A 337 -1.95 2.86 -23.85
CA ASP A 337 -2.83 2.77 -25.01
C ASP A 337 -3.67 4.05 -25.25
N LEU A 338 -4.09 4.74 -24.20
CA LEU A 338 -4.84 5.98 -24.32
C LEU A 338 -3.98 7.17 -24.82
N TYR A 339 -2.67 7.05 -24.74
CA TYR A 339 -1.72 8.12 -25.07
C TYR A 339 -0.91 7.84 -26.34
N MET A 340 -0.80 6.58 -26.79
CA MET A 340 -0.06 6.21 -28.01
C MET A 340 -0.81 6.53 -29.32
N GLY A 341 -2.10 6.94 -29.24
CA GLY A 341 -2.97 7.08 -30.42
C GLY A 341 -2.96 8.42 -31.16
N LYS A 342 -2.05 9.36 -30.89
CA LYS A 342 -2.04 10.68 -31.57
C LYS A 342 -0.79 10.99 -32.41
N GLY A 343 0.15 10.08 -32.54
CA GLY A 343 1.42 10.38 -33.20
C GLY A 343 1.96 9.40 -34.24
N ASP A 344 1.59 8.12 -34.25
CA ASP A 344 2.27 7.09 -35.04
C ASP A 344 1.38 6.29 -35.99
N VAL A 345 0.47 6.97 -36.69
CA VAL A 345 -0.07 6.47 -37.96
C VAL A 345 0.68 7.15 -39.08
N LYS A 346 1.97 6.89 -39.20
CA LYS A 346 2.76 7.08 -40.45
C LYS A 346 3.88 6.04 -40.45
N ARG A 347 3.58 4.93 -41.03
CA ARG A 347 4.30 4.03 -41.94
C ARG A 347 4.05 2.57 -41.63
#